data_8e2f218664be0264e43fffcb4ac8c306
#
_entry.id   8e2f218664be0264e43fffcb4ac8c306
#
_cell.length_a   1.000
_cell.length_b   1.000
_cell.length_c   1.000
_cell.angle_alpha   90.00
_cell.angle_beta   90.00
_cell.angle_gamma   90.00
#
_symmetry.space_group_name_H-M   'P 1'
#
loop_
_entity.id
_entity.type
_entity.pdbx_description
1 polymer ?
#
loop_
_entity_poly.entity_id
_entity_poly.type
_entity_poly.pdbx_seq_one_letter_code
_entity_poly.pdbx_strand_id
1 'polypeptide(L)'
;MVSSVKDKGVTQPAIVRPREDGGYEIVSGHRRQKASELAGYADMPCIVRNLTDDEAITQMVEDNLNQREEILPSERAKALKMQLEAIKHQGSRTSGQIDPKDAGKRSNEIVAERNKMAVKQVQRYIRLNELVPDLMKLMDVKKLGFTTAVELSYIGKKNQNYIAVAIDSQQSSPSQAQAKRMRELDEKKLLNGDVIDGIMMEDKKEVDKVILTGAELSKYFGKETTPREMKDQIIKLLDDWKGQQKEHEKPEKKNEQEK
;
A
#
# COMPACT_ATOMS: atom_id res chain seq x y z
N MET A 1 24.33 -6.58 -9.10
CA MET A 1 24.80 -7.29 -7.89
C MET A 1 25.99 -8.21 -8.18
N VAL A 2 25.93 -9.17 -9.13
CA VAL A 2 27.08 -10.06 -9.44
C VAL A 2 28.33 -9.28 -9.84
N SER A 3 28.20 -8.29 -10.74
CA SER A 3 29.32 -7.41 -11.13
C SER A 3 29.94 -6.71 -9.92
N SER A 4 29.10 -6.09 -9.08
CA SER A 4 29.58 -5.42 -7.85
C SER A 4 30.30 -6.37 -6.87
N VAL A 5 29.81 -7.62 -6.77
CA VAL A 5 30.46 -8.64 -5.93
C VAL A 5 31.80 -9.09 -6.53
N LYS A 6 31.91 -9.20 -7.86
CA LYS A 6 33.19 -9.49 -8.52
C LYS A 6 34.24 -8.40 -8.28
N ASP A 7 33.81 -7.13 -8.31
CA ASP A 7 34.75 -6.00 -8.20
C ASP A 7 35.15 -5.68 -6.76
N LYS A 8 34.21 -5.80 -5.81
CA LYS A 8 34.38 -5.32 -4.42
C LYS A 8 34.21 -6.41 -3.36
N GLY A 9 33.92 -7.65 -3.76
CA GLY A 9 33.50 -8.69 -2.80
C GLY A 9 32.12 -8.43 -2.19
N VAL A 10 31.77 -9.24 -1.20
CA VAL A 10 30.54 -9.07 -0.43
C VAL A 10 30.79 -8.08 0.71
N THR A 11 30.33 -6.84 0.55
CA THR A 11 30.57 -5.74 1.52
C THR A 11 29.67 -5.80 2.75
N GLN A 12 28.49 -6.42 2.64
CA GLN A 12 27.58 -6.63 3.75
C GLN A 12 27.45 -8.13 4.06
N PRO A 13 27.77 -8.58 5.28
CA PRO A 13 27.67 -10.00 5.64
C PRO A 13 26.23 -10.49 5.64
N ALA A 14 26.02 -11.79 5.34
CA ALA A 14 24.75 -12.45 5.55
C ALA A 14 24.51 -12.73 7.02
N ILE A 15 23.24 -12.87 7.45
CA ILE A 15 22.89 -13.33 8.76
C ILE A 15 22.53 -14.81 8.65
N VAL A 16 23.20 -15.63 9.48
CA VAL A 16 23.01 -17.08 9.53
C VAL A 16 22.76 -17.53 10.95
N ARG A 17 22.08 -18.67 11.12
CA ARG A 17 21.94 -19.35 12.41
C ARG A 17 22.46 -20.79 12.33
N PRO A 18 22.97 -21.38 13.43
CA PRO A 18 23.36 -22.79 13.48
C PRO A 18 22.14 -23.69 13.25
N ARG A 19 22.35 -24.83 12.60
CA ARG A 19 21.37 -25.90 12.46
C ARG A 19 21.68 -27.02 13.45
N GLU A 20 20.66 -27.74 13.90
CA GLU A 20 20.81 -28.86 14.82
C GLU A 20 21.57 -30.04 14.19
N ASP A 21 21.41 -30.21 12.85
CA ASP A 21 22.08 -31.24 12.06
C ASP A 21 23.48 -30.84 11.57
N GLY A 22 24.00 -29.71 12.02
CA GLY A 22 25.27 -29.14 11.63
C GLY A 22 25.14 -28.15 10.45
N GLY A 23 26.16 -27.28 10.34
CA GLY A 23 26.14 -26.21 9.35
C GLY A 23 25.28 -25.02 9.75
N TYR A 24 24.92 -24.19 8.76
CA TYR A 24 24.24 -22.92 8.99
C TYR A 24 23.05 -22.75 8.02
N GLU A 25 21.99 -22.15 8.53
CA GLU A 25 20.85 -21.71 7.75
C GLU A 25 20.94 -20.19 7.54
N ILE A 26 20.74 -19.74 6.30
CA ILE A 26 20.72 -18.31 5.98
C ILE A 26 19.38 -17.72 6.36
N VAL A 27 19.38 -16.78 7.29
CA VAL A 27 18.21 -16.01 7.70
C VAL A 27 18.02 -14.79 6.78
N SER A 28 19.11 -14.10 6.46
CA SER A 28 19.10 -12.94 5.55
C SER A 28 20.35 -12.90 4.70
N GLY A 29 20.17 -12.61 3.39
CA GLY A 29 21.31 -12.48 2.47
C GLY A 29 21.34 -13.50 1.33
N HIS A 30 20.28 -14.27 1.06
CA HIS A 30 20.20 -15.27 -0.03
C HIS A 30 20.62 -14.73 -1.40
N ARG A 31 20.27 -13.50 -1.73
CA ARG A 31 20.69 -12.86 -3.00
C ARG A 31 22.19 -12.56 -3.04
N ARG A 32 22.80 -12.26 -1.89
CA ARG A 32 24.27 -12.04 -1.76
C ARG A 32 25.00 -13.36 -1.89
N GLN A 33 24.49 -14.43 -1.27
CA GLN A 33 25.01 -15.79 -1.45
C GLN A 33 25.00 -16.16 -2.93
N LYS A 34 23.85 -16.04 -3.59
CA LYS A 34 23.74 -16.40 -5.00
C LYS A 34 24.64 -15.58 -5.91
N ALA A 35 24.81 -14.29 -5.59
CA ALA A 35 25.71 -13.41 -6.34
C ALA A 35 27.20 -13.80 -6.09
N SER A 36 27.57 -14.24 -4.86
CA SER A 36 28.89 -14.71 -4.51
C SER A 36 29.25 -15.99 -5.27
N GLU A 37 28.36 -16.97 -5.27
CA GLU A 37 28.53 -18.21 -6.07
C GLU A 37 28.72 -17.91 -7.56
N LEU A 38 27.88 -17.05 -8.14
CA LEU A 38 27.98 -16.66 -9.56
C LEU A 38 29.22 -15.82 -9.85
N ALA A 39 29.79 -15.16 -8.85
CA ALA A 39 31.05 -14.44 -8.95
C ALA A 39 32.29 -15.35 -8.81
N GLY A 40 32.10 -16.64 -8.42
CA GLY A 40 33.16 -17.62 -8.27
C GLY A 40 33.83 -17.64 -6.90
N TYR A 41 33.21 -17.04 -5.88
CA TYR A 41 33.73 -17.09 -4.51
C TYR A 41 33.25 -18.37 -3.81
N ALA A 42 34.17 -19.09 -3.15
CA ALA A 42 33.86 -20.28 -2.34
C ALA A 42 33.23 -19.90 -1.00
N ASP A 43 33.60 -18.74 -0.45
CA ASP A 43 33.19 -18.30 0.87
C ASP A 43 32.51 -16.92 0.82
N MET A 44 31.68 -16.65 1.81
CA MET A 44 30.99 -15.38 1.99
C MET A 44 31.02 -14.97 3.47
N PRO A 45 31.26 -13.67 3.78
CA PRO A 45 31.19 -13.20 5.16
C PRO A 45 29.80 -13.35 5.74
N CYS A 46 29.71 -13.92 6.95
CA CYS A 46 28.46 -14.18 7.64
C CYS A 46 28.53 -13.72 9.10
N ILE A 47 27.42 -13.23 9.64
CA ILE A 47 27.22 -13.01 11.07
C ILE A 47 26.40 -14.18 11.61
N VAL A 48 26.96 -14.94 12.53
CA VAL A 48 26.26 -16.04 13.19
C VAL A 48 25.44 -15.49 14.37
N ARG A 49 24.14 -15.78 14.40
CA ARG A 49 23.23 -15.46 15.48
C ARG A 49 22.47 -16.72 15.91
N ASN A 50 22.37 -16.92 17.23
CA ASN A 50 21.50 -17.98 17.77
C ASN A 50 20.08 -17.46 17.83
N LEU A 51 19.30 -17.74 16.80
CA LEU A 51 17.92 -17.29 16.65
C LEU A 51 16.97 -18.49 16.69
N THR A 52 15.89 -18.36 17.43
CA THR A 52 14.72 -19.25 17.32
C THR A 52 14.06 -19.08 15.95
N ASP A 53 13.14 -19.97 15.57
CA ASP A 53 12.40 -19.86 14.29
C ASP A 53 11.64 -18.54 14.18
N ASP A 54 10.95 -18.14 15.25
CA ASP A 54 10.18 -16.89 15.28
C ASP A 54 11.08 -15.66 15.19
N GLU A 55 12.25 -15.65 15.83
CA GLU A 55 13.24 -14.57 15.71
C GLU A 55 13.87 -14.52 14.32
N ALA A 56 14.15 -15.67 13.72
CA ALA A 56 14.67 -15.76 12.35
C ALA A 56 13.66 -15.22 11.34
N ILE A 57 12.37 -15.56 11.46
CA ILE A 57 11.29 -15.02 10.64
C ILE A 57 11.20 -13.50 10.81
N THR A 58 11.23 -13.02 12.04
CA THR A 58 11.16 -11.57 12.32
C THR A 58 12.35 -10.83 11.68
N GLN A 59 13.58 -11.33 11.87
CA GLN A 59 14.78 -10.74 11.28
C GLN A 59 14.74 -10.76 9.76
N MET A 60 14.32 -11.87 9.15
CA MET A 60 14.16 -12.00 7.70
C MET A 60 13.18 -10.97 7.14
N VAL A 61 12.04 -10.77 7.80
CA VAL A 61 11.02 -9.80 7.39
C VAL A 61 11.54 -8.38 7.51
N GLU A 62 12.15 -8.01 8.63
CA GLU A 62 12.71 -6.68 8.87
C GLU A 62 13.77 -6.32 7.82
N ASP A 63 14.69 -7.22 7.54
CA ASP A 63 15.74 -7.00 6.54
C ASP A 63 15.15 -6.82 5.13
N ASN A 64 14.16 -7.64 4.76
CA ASN A 64 13.50 -7.54 3.46
C ASN A 64 12.69 -6.23 3.31
N LEU A 65 11.98 -5.81 4.35
CA LEU A 65 11.15 -4.61 4.33
C LEU A 65 11.97 -3.32 4.41
N ASN A 66 13.15 -3.35 5.05
CA ASN A 66 13.99 -2.18 5.23
C ASN A 66 15.06 -1.99 4.14
N GLN A 67 15.47 -3.06 3.44
CA GLN A 67 16.56 -3.02 2.46
C GLN A 67 16.10 -2.92 1.01
N ARG A 68 14.82 -3.14 0.71
CA ARG A 68 14.28 -3.05 -0.66
C ARG A 68 13.60 -1.70 -0.86
N GLU A 69 13.98 -0.98 -1.90
CA GLU A 69 13.36 0.29 -2.31
C GLU A 69 11.93 0.08 -2.83
N GLU A 70 11.71 -1.03 -3.55
CA GLU A 70 10.39 -1.39 -4.05
C GLU A 70 9.99 -2.79 -3.57
N ILE A 71 8.87 -2.85 -2.85
CA ILE A 71 8.24 -4.09 -2.38
C ILE A 71 6.81 -4.09 -2.87
N LEU A 72 6.40 -5.17 -3.51
CA LEU A 72 5.02 -5.34 -3.95
C LEU A 72 4.07 -5.33 -2.73
N PRO A 73 2.88 -4.74 -2.85
CA PRO A 73 1.89 -4.77 -1.78
C PRO A 73 1.56 -6.17 -1.27
N SER A 74 1.51 -7.16 -2.17
CA SER A 74 1.31 -8.57 -1.81
C SER A 74 2.44 -9.16 -0.99
N GLU A 75 3.70 -8.86 -1.33
CA GLU A 75 4.87 -9.31 -0.57
C GLU A 75 4.87 -8.68 0.83
N ARG A 76 4.61 -7.37 0.91
CA ARG A 76 4.51 -6.65 2.18
C ARG A 76 3.39 -7.20 3.07
N ALA A 77 2.22 -7.51 2.50
CA ALA A 77 1.11 -8.10 3.21
C ALA A 77 1.46 -9.45 3.84
N LYS A 78 2.11 -10.33 3.06
CA LYS A 78 2.58 -11.64 3.53
C LYS A 78 3.64 -11.50 4.62
N ALA A 79 4.64 -10.64 4.40
CA ALA A 79 5.74 -10.41 5.33
C ALA A 79 5.23 -9.92 6.70
N LEU A 80 4.34 -8.91 6.72
CA LEU A 80 3.75 -8.39 7.95
C LEU A 80 2.86 -9.44 8.66
N LYS A 81 2.15 -10.30 7.91
CA LYS A 81 1.38 -11.41 8.50
C LYS A 81 2.30 -12.41 9.17
N MET A 82 3.38 -12.85 8.50
CA MET A 82 4.36 -13.77 9.05
C MET A 82 5.02 -13.20 10.32
N GLN A 83 5.42 -11.94 10.30
CA GLN A 83 5.99 -11.27 11.47
C GLN A 83 5.00 -11.20 12.64
N LEU A 84 3.73 -10.89 12.37
CA LEU A 84 2.70 -10.85 13.40
C LEU A 84 2.48 -12.23 14.03
N GLU A 85 2.45 -13.29 13.23
CA GLU A 85 2.30 -14.67 13.70
C GLU A 85 3.50 -15.10 14.55
N ALA A 86 4.73 -14.81 14.11
CA ALA A 86 5.94 -15.08 14.88
C ALA A 86 5.93 -14.39 16.26
N ILE A 87 5.59 -13.10 16.30
CA ILE A 87 5.50 -12.34 17.55
C ILE A 87 4.40 -12.89 18.48
N LYS A 88 3.26 -13.32 17.94
CA LYS A 88 2.20 -13.95 18.73
C LYS A 88 2.65 -15.30 19.33
N HIS A 89 3.39 -16.11 18.56
CA HIS A 89 3.93 -17.37 19.01
C HIS A 89 4.95 -17.18 20.14
N GLN A 90 5.85 -16.21 20.01
CA GLN A 90 6.80 -15.85 21.07
C GLN A 90 6.07 -15.49 22.37
N GLY A 91 5.05 -14.62 22.30
CA GLY A 91 4.26 -14.21 23.45
C GLY A 91 3.46 -15.34 24.12
N SER A 92 3.15 -16.42 23.38
CA SER A 92 2.43 -17.59 23.90
C SER A 92 3.35 -18.61 24.57
N ARG A 93 4.61 -18.74 24.13
CA ARG A 93 5.57 -19.75 24.60
C ARG A 93 6.42 -19.32 25.80
N THR A 94 6.57 -18.03 26.01
CA THR A 94 7.49 -17.50 27.01
C THR A 94 6.83 -16.45 27.87
N SER A 95 6.36 -16.85 29.03
CA SER A 95 6.04 -15.92 30.13
C SER A 95 7.27 -15.18 30.70
N GLY A 96 8.44 -15.24 30.02
CA GLY A 96 9.69 -14.73 30.56
C GLY A 96 10.69 -14.05 29.62
N GLN A 97 10.47 -14.03 28.30
CA GLN A 97 11.48 -13.49 27.35
C GLN A 97 10.86 -12.58 26.24
N ILE A 98 9.90 -11.75 26.62
CA ILE A 98 9.53 -10.61 25.76
C ILE A 98 10.63 -9.56 25.96
N ASP A 99 11.16 -9.01 24.84
CA ASP A 99 12.08 -7.88 24.91
C ASP A 99 11.48 -6.83 25.88
N PRO A 100 12.22 -6.35 26.87
CA PRO A 100 11.71 -5.34 27.81
C PRO A 100 11.10 -4.10 27.14
N LYS A 101 11.51 -3.80 25.90
CA LYS A 101 10.95 -2.71 25.06
C LYS A 101 9.53 -3.00 24.55
N ASP A 102 9.16 -4.27 24.44
CA ASP A 102 7.88 -4.73 23.90
C ASP A 102 6.89 -5.13 25.01
N ALA A 103 7.33 -5.09 26.28
CA ALA A 103 6.51 -5.45 27.43
C ALA A 103 5.22 -4.61 27.49
N GLY A 104 4.07 -5.28 27.56
CA GLY A 104 2.75 -4.64 27.63
C GLY A 104 2.16 -4.12 26.32
N LYS A 105 2.91 -4.20 25.20
CA LYS A 105 2.40 -3.83 23.87
C LYS A 105 1.65 -4.99 23.22
N ARG A 106 0.64 -4.66 22.41
CA ARG A 106 -0.04 -5.66 21.57
C ARG A 106 0.84 -6.04 20.38
N SER A 107 0.76 -7.28 19.91
CA SER A 107 1.57 -7.77 18.78
C SER A 107 1.49 -6.86 17.53
N ASN A 108 0.33 -6.29 17.23
CA ASN A 108 0.17 -5.33 16.12
C ASN A 108 0.93 -4.01 16.35
N GLU A 109 1.08 -3.57 17.59
CA GLU A 109 1.82 -2.36 17.95
C GLU A 109 3.33 -2.60 17.80
N ILE A 110 3.80 -3.78 18.20
CA ILE A 110 5.20 -4.20 18.04
C ILE A 110 5.56 -4.26 16.55
N VAL A 111 4.71 -4.90 15.72
CA VAL A 111 4.92 -4.95 14.27
C VAL A 111 4.95 -3.55 13.66
N ALA A 112 4.04 -2.68 14.09
CA ALA A 112 3.94 -1.31 13.58
C ALA A 112 5.20 -0.49 13.91
N GLU A 113 5.69 -0.57 15.14
CA GLU A 113 6.89 0.13 15.60
C GLU A 113 8.15 -0.36 14.86
N ARG A 114 8.35 -1.68 14.76
CA ARG A 114 9.48 -2.28 14.05
C ARG A 114 9.55 -1.92 12.57
N ASN A 115 8.39 -1.77 11.93
CA ASN A 115 8.29 -1.39 10.52
C ASN A 115 8.08 0.11 10.29
N LYS A 116 8.11 0.95 11.33
CA LYS A 116 7.88 2.41 11.26
C LYS A 116 6.57 2.77 10.57
N MET A 117 5.52 2.03 10.86
CA MET A 117 4.19 2.16 10.24
C MET A 117 3.13 2.44 11.31
N ALA A 118 2.02 3.06 10.91
CA ALA A 118 0.86 3.17 11.78
C ALA A 118 0.18 1.79 11.96
N VAL A 119 -0.31 1.49 13.17
CA VAL A 119 -1.00 0.21 13.49
C VAL A 119 -2.13 -0.09 12.50
N LYS A 120 -2.96 0.92 12.17
CA LYS A 120 -4.05 0.79 11.19
C LYS A 120 -3.54 0.39 9.79
N GLN A 121 -2.37 0.87 9.41
CA GLN A 121 -1.78 0.53 8.10
C GLN A 121 -1.27 -0.91 8.09
N VAL A 122 -0.64 -1.37 9.16
CA VAL A 122 -0.24 -2.79 9.33
C VAL A 122 -1.47 -3.69 9.23
N GLN A 123 -2.56 -3.37 9.94
CA GLN A 123 -3.80 -4.14 9.88
C GLN A 123 -4.38 -4.21 8.47
N ARG A 124 -4.36 -3.10 7.73
CA ARG A 124 -4.80 -3.05 6.33
C ARG A 124 -3.96 -3.95 5.42
N TYR A 125 -2.63 -3.92 5.54
CA TYR A 125 -1.76 -4.83 4.80
C TYR A 125 -2.01 -6.28 5.13
N ILE A 126 -2.11 -6.62 6.42
CA ILE A 126 -2.40 -7.99 6.85
C ILE A 126 -3.74 -8.47 6.29
N ARG A 127 -4.75 -7.60 6.27
CA ARG A 127 -6.08 -7.90 5.71
C ARG A 127 -6.04 -8.26 4.23
N LEU A 128 -5.12 -7.68 3.44
CA LEU A 128 -4.96 -8.01 2.02
C LEU A 128 -4.68 -9.49 1.76
N ASN A 129 -4.13 -10.24 2.73
CA ASN A 129 -3.92 -11.69 2.59
C ASN A 129 -5.24 -12.47 2.41
N GLU A 130 -6.38 -11.82 2.67
CA GLU A 130 -7.71 -12.39 2.43
C GLU A 130 -8.22 -12.16 1.00
N LEU A 131 -7.46 -11.49 0.13
CA LEU A 131 -7.81 -11.37 -1.28
C LEU A 131 -7.56 -12.69 -2.02
N VAL A 132 -8.38 -12.91 -3.06
CA VAL A 132 -8.10 -13.97 -4.05
C VAL A 132 -6.87 -13.60 -4.88
N PRO A 133 -6.11 -14.60 -5.41
CA PRO A 133 -4.84 -14.34 -6.11
C PRO A 133 -4.97 -13.35 -7.27
N ASP A 134 -6.08 -13.37 -8.01
CA ASP A 134 -6.27 -12.51 -9.17
C ASP A 134 -6.44 -11.03 -8.79
N LEU A 135 -7.22 -10.73 -7.73
CA LEU A 135 -7.31 -9.37 -7.19
C LEU A 135 -5.98 -8.89 -6.61
N MET A 136 -5.21 -9.79 -5.99
CA MET A 136 -3.88 -9.49 -5.47
C MET A 136 -2.93 -9.08 -6.61
N LYS A 137 -2.92 -9.85 -7.72
CA LYS A 137 -2.12 -9.52 -8.90
C LYS A 137 -2.51 -8.18 -9.51
N LEU A 138 -3.82 -7.87 -9.60
CA LEU A 138 -4.30 -6.57 -10.10
C LEU A 138 -3.82 -5.41 -9.24
N MET A 139 -3.72 -5.60 -7.93
CA MET A 139 -3.14 -4.60 -7.02
C MET A 139 -1.63 -4.43 -7.24
N ASP A 140 -0.88 -5.52 -7.41
CA ASP A 140 0.58 -5.48 -7.64
C ASP A 140 0.94 -4.78 -8.95
N VAL A 141 0.13 -4.94 -10.00
CA VAL A 141 0.30 -4.22 -11.28
C VAL A 141 -0.35 -2.82 -11.28
N LYS A 142 -0.77 -2.32 -10.13
CA LYS A 142 -1.38 -0.98 -9.93
C LYS A 142 -2.70 -0.75 -10.69
N LYS A 143 -3.34 -1.80 -11.18
CA LYS A 143 -4.68 -1.72 -11.78
C LYS A 143 -5.78 -1.59 -10.73
N LEU A 144 -5.56 -2.13 -9.51
CA LEU A 144 -6.47 -2.01 -8.37
C LEU A 144 -5.83 -1.18 -7.27
N GLY A 145 -6.52 -0.12 -6.81
CA GLY A 145 -6.03 0.75 -5.75
C GLY A 145 -5.99 0.05 -4.39
N PHE A 146 -4.99 0.36 -3.56
CA PHE A 146 -4.79 -0.25 -2.24
C PHE A 146 -6.04 -0.16 -1.34
N THR A 147 -6.66 1.01 -1.24
CA THR A 147 -7.85 1.20 -0.38
C THR A 147 -9.04 0.39 -0.89
N THR A 148 -9.24 0.34 -2.21
CA THR A 148 -10.26 -0.48 -2.85
C THR A 148 -10.01 -1.96 -2.58
N ALA A 149 -8.78 -2.44 -2.73
CA ALA A 149 -8.37 -3.80 -2.43
C ALA A 149 -8.65 -4.19 -0.96
N VAL A 150 -8.40 -3.28 -0.02
CA VAL A 150 -8.73 -3.50 1.40
C VAL A 150 -10.24 -3.68 1.60
N GLU A 151 -11.09 -2.85 0.97
CA GLU A 151 -12.55 -3.02 1.05
C GLU A 151 -12.99 -4.37 0.45
N LEU A 152 -12.46 -4.74 -0.72
CA LEU A 152 -12.76 -6.01 -1.38
C LEU A 152 -12.31 -7.24 -0.56
N SER A 153 -11.28 -7.11 0.27
CA SER A 153 -10.80 -8.20 1.12
C SER A 153 -11.80 -8.64 2.20
N TYR A 154 -12.81 -7.82 2.49
CA TYR A 154 -13.90 -8.17 3.42
C TYR A 154 -15.01 -8.98 2.77
N ILE A 155 -15.07 -9.01 1.44
CA ILE A 155 -16.09 -9.72 0.66
C ILE A 155 -15.77 -11.22 0.64
N GLY A 156 -16.78 -12.07 0.56
CA GLY A 156 -16.62 -13.51 0.45
C GLY A 156 -15.85 -13.94 -0.81
N LYS A 157 -15.04 -15.00 -0.72
CA LYS A 157 -14.14 -15.47 -1.82
C LYS A 157 -14.87 -15.68 -3.15
N LYS A 158 -16.12 -16.22 -3.10
CA LYS A 158 -16.93 -16.41 -4.30
C LYS A 158 -17.18 -15.10 -5.03
N ASN A 159 -17.63 -14.08 -4.31
CA ASN A 159 -17.91 -12.76 -4.87
C ASN A 159 -16.64 -12.00 -5.27
N GLN A 160 -15.51 -12.20 -4.54
CA GLN A 160 -14.22 -11.69 -4.98
C GLN A 160 -13.80 -12.22 -6.36
N ASN A 161 -14.05 -13.52 -6.65
CA ASN A 161 -13.76 -14.10 -7.96
C ASN A 161 -14.65 -13.49 -9.05
N TYR A 162 -15.95 -13.26 -8.79
CA TYR A 162 -16.82 -12.54 -9.72
C TYR A 162 -16.32 -11.12 -9.99
N ILE A 163 -15.89 -10.39 -8.96
CA ILE A 163 -15.33 -9.04 -9.11
C ILE A 163 -14.06 -9.08 -9.96
N ALA A 164 -13.18 -10.06 -9.77
CA ALA A 164 -11.96 -10.19 -10.58
C ALA A 164 -12.30 -10.40 -12.07
N VAL A 165 -13.28 -11.24 -12.37
CA VAL A 165 -13.78 -11.46 -13.75
C VAL A 165 -14.43 -10.19 -14.30
N ALA A 166 -15.23 -9.47 -13.52
CA ALA A 166 -15.86 -8.22 -13.93
C ALA A 166 -14.82 -7.13 -14.26
N ILE A 167 -13.75 -7.02 -13.46
CA ILE A 167 -12.63 -6.09 -13.74
C ILE A 167 -11.96 -6.42 -15.08
N ASP A 168 -11.73 -7.70 -15.34
CA ASP A 168 -11.07 -8.12 -16.58
C ASP A 168 -11.99 -7.90 -17.81
N SER A 169 -13.27 -8.27 -17.71
CA SER A 169 -14.23 -8.12 -18.80
C SER A 169 -14.50 -6.65 -19.15
N GLN A 170 -14.63 -5.79 -18.15
CA GLN A 170 -14.93 -4.36 -18.34
C GLN A 170 -13.67 -3.49 -18.48
N GLN A 171 -12.47 -4.06 -18.33
CA GLN A 171 -11.18 -3.36 -18.31
C GLN A 171 -11.16 -2.14 -17.38
N SER A 172 -11.93 -2.20 -16.29
CA SER A 172 -12.17 -1.10 -15.36
C SER A 172 -12.24 -1.62 -13.93
N SER A 173 -11.44 -1.04 -13.04
CA SER A 173 -11.46 -1.39 -11.61
C SER A 173 -12.52 -0.58 -10.85
N PRO A 174 -13.17 -1.13 -9.81
CA PRO A 174 -14.14 -0.41 -9.02
C PRO A 174 -13.50 0.76 -8.28
N SER A 175 -14.25 1.83 -8.11
CA SER A 175 -13.90 2.94 -7.22
C SER A 175 -13.98 2.48 -5.76
N GLN A 176 -13.39 3.24 -4.85
CA GLN A 176 -13.48 2.97 -3.42
C GLN A 176 -14.95 2.96 -2.93
N ALA A 177 -15.78 3.86 -3.45
CA ALA A 177 -17.19 3.93 -3.09
C ALA A 177 -17.98 2.69 -3.56
N GLN A 178 -17.73 2.23 -4.79
CA GLN A 178 -18.30 1.00 -5.33
C GLN A 178 -17.87 -0.23 -4.51
N ALA A 179 -16.57 -0.34 -4.18
CA ALA A 179 -16.06 -1.45 -3.37
C ALA A 179 -16.67 -1.47 -1.96
N LYS A 180 -16.83 -0.31 -1.32
CA LYS A 180 -17.50 -0.19 -0.03
C LYS A 180 -18.97 -0.63 -0.11
N ARG A 181 -19.69 -0.19 -1.15
CA ARG A 181 -21.08 -0.60 -1.39
C ARG A 181 -21.20 -2.11 -1.63
N MET A 182 -20.30 -2.70 -2.42
CA MET A 182 -20.23 -4.15 -2.62
C MET A 182 -20.03 -4.89 -1.30
N ARG A 183 -19.12 -4.41 -0.45
CA ARG A 183 -18.90 -4.96 0.89
C ARG A 183 -20.16 -4.91 1.75
N GLU A 184 -20.84 -3.76 1.82
CA GLU A 184 -22.08 -3.60 2.59
C GLU A 184 -23.21 -4.55 2.10
N LEU A 185 -23.26 -4.79 0.79
CA LEU A 185 -24.21 -5.74 0.20
C LEU A 185 -23.82 -7.20 0.48
N ASP A 186 -22.51 -7.53 0.48
CA ASP A 186 -22.03 -8.86 0.82
C ASP A 186 -22.31 -9.21 2.29
N GLU A 187 -22.11 -8.26 3.20
CA GLU A 187 -22.45 -8.39 4.63
C GLU A 187 -23.96 -8.69 4.83
N LYS A 188 -24.82 -8.12 3.98
CA LYS A 188 -26.27 -8.36 3.96
C LYS A 188 -26.67 -9.61 3.16
N LYS A 189 -25.71 -10.34 2.57
CA LYS A 189 -25.93 -11.51 1.67
C LYS A 189 -26.76 -11.18 0.42
N LEU A 190 -26.71 -9.93 -0.04
CA LEU A 190 -27.41 -9.43 -1.23
C LEU A 190 -26.47 -9.28 -2.44
N LEU A 191 -25.17 -9.49 -2.27
CA LEU A 191 -24.20 -9.38 -3.34
C LEU A 191 -24.18 -10.66 -4.18
N ASN A 192 -24.39 -10.53 -5.49
CA ASN A 192 -24.27 -11.58 -6.50
C ASN A 192 -23.62 -11.02 -7.77
N GLY A 193 -23.41 -11.87 -8.80
CA GLY A 193 -22.77 -11.46 -10.05
C GLY A 193 -23.49 -10.30 -10.75
N ASP A 194 -24.81 -10.37 -10.88
CA ASP A 194 -25.62 -9.34 -11.56
C ASP A 194 -25.53 -7.98 -10.84
N VAL A 195 -25.53 -8.00 -9.50
CA VAL A 195 -25.38 -6.78 -8.70
C VAL A 195 -23.95 -6.21 -8.82
N ILE A 196 -22.93 -7.07 -8.89
CA ILE A 196 -21.54 -6.66 -9.12
C ILE A 196 -21.42 -5.96 -10.46
N ASP A 197 -21.94 -6.57 -11.53
CA ASP A 197 -21.91 -6.00 -12.88
C ASP A 197 -22.68 -4.68 -12.94
N GLY A 198 -23.87 -4.61 -12.33
CA GLY A 198 -24.64 -3.37 -12.23
C GLY A 198 -23.85 -2.24 -11.56
N ILE A 199 -23.19 -2.51 -10.42
CA ILE A 199 -22.36 -1.51 -9.71
C ILE A 199 -21.13 -1.11 -10.52
N MET A 200 -20.52 -2.07 -11.22
CA MET A 200 -19.34 -1.81 -12.05
C MET A 200 -19.65 -0.98 -13.29
N MET A 201 -20.86 -1.12 -13.85
CA MET A 201 -21.35 -0.36 -15.00
C MET A 201 -21.83 1.04 -14.64
N GLU A 202 -22.09 1.33 -13.35
CA GLU A 202 -22.45 2.68 -12.92
C GLU A 202 -21.35 3.69 -13.33
N ASP A 203 -21.75 4.80 -13.93
CA ASP A 203 -20.83 5.89 -14.26
C ASP A 203 -20.06 6.31 -13.01
N LYS A 204 -18.75 6.18 -13.07
CA LYS A 204 -17.89 6.73 -12.04
C LYS A 204 -18.11 8.23 -12.08
N LYS A 205 -18.61 8.82 -10.99
CA LYS A 205 -18.66 10.27 -10.86
C LYS A 205 -17.26 10.79 -11.17
N GLU A 206 -17.08 11.30 -12.35
CA GLU A 206 -15.90 12.10 -12.68
C GLU A 206 -15.93 13.27 -11.69
N VAL A 207 -15.05 13.21 -10.72
CA VAL A 207 -14.78 14.40 -9.93
C VAL A 207 -13.89 15.23 -10.82
N ASP A 208 -14.48 16.20 -11.52
CA ASP A 208 -13.75 17.20 -12.27
C ASP A 208 -12.78 17.91 -11.32
N LYS A 209 -11.57 17.37 -11.24
CA LYS A 209 -10.48 17.93 -10.45
C LYS A 209 -9.54 18.64 -11.40
N VAL A 210 -9.54 19.94 -11.35
CA VAL A 210 -8.45 20.73 -11.91
C VAL A 210 -7.32 20.69 -10.88
N ILE A 211 -6.21 20.01 -11.21
CA ILE A 211 -5.02 19.94 -10.37
C ILE A 211 -4.02 20.98 -10.89
N LEU A 212 -3.80 22.02 -10.11
CA LEU A 212 -2.74 22.99 -10.36
C LEU A 212 -1.50 22.54 -9.58
N THR A 213 -0.40 22.35 -10.29
CA THR A 213 0.89 21.96 -9.68
C THR A 213 1.54 23.15 -8.96
N GLY A 214 2.39 22.88 -7.96
CA GLY A 214 3.14 23.94 -7.28
C GLY A 214 4.01 24.76 -8.24
N ALA A 215 4.52 24.17 -9.32
CA ALA A 215 5.30 24.87 -10.35
C ALA A 215 4.46 25.87 -11.18
N GLU A 216 3.19 25.55 -11.44
CA GLU A 216 2.25 26.45 -12.12
C GLU A 216 1.81 27.58 -11.18
N LEU A 217 1.52 27.25 -9.92
CA LEU A 217 1.09 28.22 -8.93
C LEU A 217 2.21 29.19 -8.52
N SER A 218 3.47 28.77 -8.51
CA SER A 218 4.62 29.60 -8.15
C SER A 218 4.85 30.78 -9.11
N LYS A 219 4.24 30.78 -10.30
CA LYS A 219 4.27 31.89 -11.24
C LYS A 219 3.38 33.06 -10.78
N TYR A 220 2.38 32.79 -9.95
CA TYR A 220 1.36 33.74 -9.54
C TYR A 220 1.41 34.07 -8.06
N PHE A 221 1.96 33.17 -7.25
CA PHE A 221 2.03 33.29 -5.80
C PHE A 221 3.47 33.31 -5.29
N GLY A 222 3.72 34.11 -4.26
CA GLY A 222 5.02 34.19 -3.61
C GLY A 222 5.37 32.89 -2.86
N LYS A 223 6.68 32.68 -2.59
CA LYS A 223 7.20 31.48 -1.94
C LYS A 223 6.66 31.23 -0.52
N GLU A 224 6.13 32.26 0.13
CA GLU A 224 5.60 32.19 1.50
C GLU A 224 4.09 31.97 1.57
N THR A 225 3.39 31.95 0.43
CA THR A 225 1.94 31.74 0.39
C THR A 225 1.59 30.28 0.62
N THR A 226 0.76 30.01 1.61
CA THR A 226 0.33 28.64 1.93
C THR A 226 -0.64 28.09 0.88
N PRO A 227 -0.71 26.78 0.65
CA PRO A 227 -1.67 26.16 -0.29
C PRO A 227 -3.13 26.53 -0.01
N ARG A 228 -3.47 26.81 1.26
CA ARG A 228 -4.81 27.24 1.66
C ARG A 228 -5.11 28.65 1.17
N GLU A 229 -4.20 29.58 1.40
CA GLU A 229 -4.32 30.96 0.95
C GLU A 229 -4.37 31.06 -0.58
N MET A 230 -3.55 30.26 -1.29
CA MET A 230 -3.62 30.15 -2.76
C MET A 230 -5.01 29.74 -3.23
N LYS A 231 -5.58 28.70 -2.62
CA LYS A 231 -6.92 28.20 -2.93
C LYS A 231 -7.98 29.28 -2.69
N ASP A 232 -7.94 29.95 -1.54
CA ASP A 232 -8.92 30.95 -1.15
C ASP A 232 -8.87 32.16 -2.10
N GLN A 233 -7.66 32.59 -2.53
CA GLN A 233 -7.49 33.65 -3.52
C GLN A 233 -7.98 33.24 -4.91
N ILE A 234 -7.71 32.02 -5.36
CA ILE A 234 -8.21 31.51 -6.65
C ILE A 234 -9.74 31.48 -6.65
N ILE A 235 -10.36 30.98 -5.59
CA ILE A 235 -11.84 30.96 -5.49
C ILE A 235 -12.40 32.39 -5.58
N LYS A 236 -11.81 33.34 -4.85
CA LYS A 236 -12.24 34.72 -4.88
C LYS A 236 -12.16 35.33 -6.29
N LEU A 237 -11.05 35.10 -6.99
CA LEU A 237 -10.88 35.58 -8.36
C LEU A 237 -11.90 34.97 -9.33
N LEU A 238 -12.24 33.68 -9.16
CA LEU A 238 -13.27 33.04 -9.98
C LEU A 238 -14.67 33.53 -9.66
N ASP A 239 -14.98 33.87 -8.42
CA ASP A 239 -16.26 34.49 -8.03
C ASP A 239 -16.40 35.87 -8.57
N ASP A 240 -15.36 36.70 -8.52
CA ASP A 240 -15.32 38.04 -9.11
C ASP A 240 -15.49 37.98 -10.64
N TRP A 241 -14.78 37.10 -11.33
CA TRP A 241 -14.90 36.86 -12.76
C TRP A 241 -16.31 36.44 -13.18
N LYS A 242 -16.94 35.57 -12.43
CA LYS A 242 -18.33 35.09 -12.65
C LYS A 242 -19.34 36.22 -12.42
N GLY A 243 -19.06 37.12 -11.48
CA GLY A 243 -19.85 38.31 -11.24
C GLY A 243 -19.83 39.26 -12.45
N GLN A 244 -18.65 39.55 -12.98
CA GLN A 244 -18.47 40.38 -14.15
C GLN A 244 -19.16 39.83 -15.42
N GLN A 245 -19.12 38.50 -15.65
CA GLN A 245 -19.84 37.88 -16.77
C GLN A 245 -21.35 38.07 -16.68
N LYS A 246 -21.92 37.96 -15.49
CA LYS A 246 -23.37 38.16 -15.27
C LYS A 246 -23.79 39.61 -15.49
N GLU A 247 -22.92 40.62 -15.30
CA GLU A 247 -23.18 42.03 -15.61
C GLU A 247 -23.14 42.28 -17.11
N HIS A 248 -22.27 41.60 -17.84
CA HIS A 248 -22.22 41.72 -19.32
C HIS A 248 -23.35 40.98 -20.05
N GLU A 249 -24.00 39.98 -19.42
CA GLU A 249 -25.12 39.24 -19.99
C GLU A 249 -26.49 39.85 -19.71
N LYS A 250 -26.58 40.99 -19.00
CA LYS A 250 -27.86 41.70 -18.87
C LYS A 250 -28.16 42.37 -20.18
N PRO A 251 -29.24 41.98 -20.91
CA PRO A 251 -29.63 42.68 -22.15
C PRO A 251 -30.05 44.09 -21.80
N GLU A 252 -29.52 45.09 -22.52
CA GLU A 252 -30.07 46.42 -22.54
C GLU A 252 -31.56 46.35 -22.87
N LYS A 253 -32.42 46.59 -21.90
CA LYS A 253 -33.84 46.87 -22.15
C LYS A 253 -33.87 48.20 -22.91
N LYS A 254 -34.00 48.12 -24.21
CA LYS A 254 -34.33 49.26 -25.07
C LYS A 254 -35.62 49.87 -24.56
N ASN A 255 -35.52 51.16 -24.22
CA ASN A 255 -36.63 52.04 -24.14
C ASN A 255 -37.32 52.15 -25.52
N GLU A 256 -38.39 51.43 -25.70
CA GLU A 256 -39.40 51.71 -26.73
C GLU A 256 -40.73 52.02 -26.04
N GLN A 257 -40.84 53.25 -25.60
CA GLN A 257 -42.12 53.95 -25.44
C GLN A 257 -41.83 55.40 -25.68
N GLU A 258 -42.18 55.83 -26.90
CA GLU A 258 -42.76 57.11 -27.26
C GLU A 258 -42.68 57.35 -28.78
N LYS A 259 -43.72 56.95 -29.52
CA LYS A 259 -44.47 57.83 -30.37
C LYS A 259 -45.71 57.16 -30.93
#